data_3bc2771811e6f620a6337ee1421b6208
#
_entry.id   3bc2771811e6f620a6337ee1421b6208
#
_cell.length_a   1.000
_cell.length_b   1.000
_cell.length_c   1.000
_cell.angle_alpha   90.00
_cell.angle_beta   90.00
_cell.angle_gamma   90.00
#
_symmetry.space_group_name_H-M   'P 1'
#
loop_
_entity.id
_entity.type
_entity.pdbx_description
1 polymer ?
#
loop_
_entity_poly.entity_id
_entity_poly.type
_entity_poly.pdbx_seq_one_letter_code
_entity_poly.pdbx_strand_id
1 'polypeptide(L)'
;QQLDGVRTILLDAGEGSAPDLPYTHRVQVSADEDSMKDTLKELTRLLGDKSSGSSPVLVLTGSASTQAKVLRSLQRAGITSPVIAGEEALTEPFIRLLLENGGSLTDNIRVVGRVQARAAALSADDAGRASSAFVSTVERMKNDSSLKDLSGEQSFSKSAAWADAPSHNALLAFAYATSQVREYTPEAVRRVLGTLRLDAKDSTVAYPLDFSSSYAAGGQVGLLYPTAEASMIQGGSSSTDAVNPPVWMLRTFTSESRD
;
A
#
# COMPACT_ATOMS: atom_id res chain seq x y z
N GLN A 1 3.52 14.03 18.02
CA GLN A 1 3.68 13.18 19.21
C GLN A 1 4.94 12.36 19.00
N GLN A 2 5.95 12.60 19.81
CA GLN A 2 7.15 11.77 19.88
C GLN A 2 6.71 10.38 20.31
N LEU A 3 7.17 9.35 19.60
CA LEU A 3 7.03 7.94 20.01
C LEU A 3 8.06 7.69 21.13
N ASP A 4 7.85 8.33 22.27
CA ASP A 4 8.73 8.19 23.43
C ASP A 4 8.74 6.70 23.84
N GLY A 5 9.91 6.09 23.77
CA GLY A 5 10.13 4.71 24.18
C GLY A 5 10.06 3.66 23.05
N VAL A 6 9.75 4.02 21.79
CA VAL A 6 9.81 3.08 20.67
C VAL A 6 11.13 3.23 19.92
N ARG A 7 11.91 2.17 19.91
CA ARG A 7 13.14 2.10 19.12
C ARG A 7 12.80 1.82 17.66
N THR A 8 13.19 2.72 16.75
CA THR A 8 12.88 2.63 15.32
C THR A 8 14.17 2.51 14.51
N ILE A 9 14.25 1.50 13.65
CA ILE A 9 15.36 1.30 12.70
C ILE A 9 14.81 1.55 11.29
N LEU A 10 15.31 2.59 10.63
CA LEU A 10 14.98 2.89 9.23
C LEU A 10 15.85 2.03 8.30
N LEU A 11 15.20 1.22 7.48
CA LEU A 11 15.80 0.47 6.38
C LEU A 11 15.60 1.28 5.10
N ASP A 12 16.63 2.01 4.72
CA ASP A 12 16.56 3.00 3.63
C ASP A 12 17.19 2.45 2.34
N ALA A 13 16.36 2.31 1.32
CA ALA A 13 16.81 1.87 0.00
C ALA A 13 17.51 2.96 -0.83
N GLY A 14 17.54 4.20 -0.36
CA GLY A 14 18.12 5.32 -1.11
C GLY A 14 17.32 5.76 -2.34
N GLU A 15 16.13 5.21 -2.55
CA GLU A 15 15.25 5.48 -3.67
C GLU A 15 14.27 6.61 -3.32
N GLY A 16 14.79 7.83 -3.18
CA GLY A 16 14.01 9.03 -2.84
C GLY A 16 14.46 9.72 -1.56
N SER A 17 13.69 10.72 -1.12
CA SER A 17 13.94 11.39 0.16
C SER A 17 13.60 10.46 1.31
N ALA A 18 14.53 10.27 2.23
CA ALA A 18 14.23 9.57 3.48
C ALA A 18 13.04 10.27 4.15
N PRO A 19 12.06 9.51 4.66
CA PRO A 19 10.95 10.11 5.35
C PRO A 19 11.44 10.91 6.55
N ASP A 20 10.86 12.08 6.78
CA ASP A 20 11.11 12.90 7.97
C ASP A 20 10.45 12.25 9.20
N LEU A 21 10.94 11.07 9.55
CA LEU A 21 10.47 10.27 10.68
C LEU A 21 11.58 10.21 11.73
N PRO A 22 11.26 10.32 13.02
CA PRO A 22 12.23 10.08 14.08
C PRO A 22 12.64 8.60 14.06
N TYR A 23 13.89 8.33 13.73
CA TYR A 23 14.48 6.99 13.81
C TYR A 23 15.69 6.99 14.73
N THR A 24 15.91 5.85 15.40
CA THR A 24 17.06 5.68 16.30
C THR A 24 18.32 5.31 15.51
N HIS A 25 18.16 4.49 14.47
CA HIS A 25 19.22 4.04 13.57
C HIS A 25 18.73 4.06 12.13
N ARG A 26 19.66 4.34 11.20
CA ARG A 26 19.43 4.22 9.77
C ARG A 26 20.39 3.18 9.21
N VAL A 27 19.88 2.21 8.50
CA VAL A 27 20.64 1.17 7.81
C VAL A 27 20.33 1.29 6.33
N GLN A 28 21.36 1.51 5.53
CA GLN A 28 21.24 1.51 4.08
C GLN A 28 20.98 0.08 3.62
N VAL A 29 19.96 -0.11 2.78
CA VAL A 29 19.63 -1.41 2.21
C VAL A 29 19.75 -1.36 0.68
N SER A 30 20.18 -2.47 0.10
CA SER A 30 20.21 -2.66 -1.35
C SER A 30 19.57 -4.00 -1.68
N ALA A 31 19.03 -4.09 -2.89
CA ALA A 31 18.41 -5.33 -3.38
C ALA A 31 19.44 -6.36 -3.88
N ASP A 32 20.74 -6.05 -3.89
CA ASP A 32 21.80 -7.01 -4.22
C ASP A 32 22.13 -7.93 -3.04
N GLU A 33 22.55 -9.17 -3.35
CA GLU A 33 22.71 -10.21 -2.33
C GLU A 33 23.87 -9.96 -1.37
N ASP A 34 24.95 -9.36 -1.82
CA ASP A 34 26.14 -9.18 -0.95
C ASP A 34 25.92 -8.03 0.01
N SER A 35 25.40 -6.88 -0.45
CA SER A 35 24.99 -5.79 0.43
C SER A 35 23.91 -6.23 1.41
N MET A 36 22.99 -7.13 1.00
CA MET A 36 21.96 -7.66 1.89
C MET A 36 22.55 -8.49 3.06
N LYS A 37 23.61 -9.25 2.84
CA LYS A 37 24.29 -9.99 3.91
C LYS A 37 24.86 -9.05 4.97
N ASP A 38 25.49 -7.98 4.54
CA ASP A 38 26.04 -6.98 5.48
C ASP A 38 24.92 -6.23 6.21
N THR A 39 23.85 -5.88 5.51
CA THR A 39 22.64 -5.32 6.11
C THR A 39 22.07 -6.22 7.21
N LEU A 40 21.89 -7.52 6.93
CA LEU A 40 21.35 -8.48 7.90
C LEU A 40 22.26 -8.64 9.11
N LYS A 41 23.58 -8.63 8.91
CA LYS A 41 24.57 -8.69 10.01
C LYS A 41 24.46 -7.46 10.92
N GLU A 42 24.38 -6.27 10.34
CA GLU A 42 24.22 -5.03 11.10
C GLU A 42 22.86 -5.00 11.83
N LEU A 43 21.79 -5.41 11.18
CA LEU A 43 20.46 -5.53 11.80
C LEU A 43 20.48 -6.50 12.98
N THR A 44 21.09 -7.67 12.82
CA THR A 44 21.21 -8.65 13.90
C THR A 44 21.96 -8.06 15.10
N ARG A 45 23.01 -7.30 14.85
CA ARG A 45 23.75 -6.58 15.91
C ARG A 45 22.85 -5.55 16.61
N LEU A 46 22.13 -4.73 15.84
CA LEU A 46 21.21 -3.71 16.37
C LEU A 46 20.04 -4.33 17.16
N LEU A 47 19.45 -5.42 16.66
CA LEU A 47 18.37 -6.13 17.32
C LEU A 47 18.79 -6.84 18.60
N GLY A 48 20.05 -7.27 18.67
CA GLY A 48 20.65 -7.92 19.85
C GLY A 48 20.93 -6.96 21.00
N ASP A 49 20.94 -5.66 20.75
CA ASP A 49 21.15 -4.65 21.79
C ASP A 49 19.89 -4.47 22.66
N LYS A 50 19.90 -5.04 23.85
CA LYS A 50 18.81 -5.01 24.84
C LYS A 50 18.85 -3.77 25.75
N SER A 51 19.73 -2.82 25.50
CA SER A 51 19.92 -1.65 26.37
C SER A 51 18.66 -0.78 26.54
N SER A 52 17.73 -0.81 25.59
CA SER A 52 16.51 0.00 25.60
C SER A 52 15.24 -0.70 26.10
N GLY A 53 15.28 -1.99 26.42
CA GLY A 53 14.14 -2.74 26.98
C GLY A 53 12.94 -2.97 26.03
N SER A 54 12.92 -2.35 24.85
CA SER A 54 11.84 -2.50 23.87
C SER A 54 12.33 -3.18 22.58
N SER A 55 11.46 -4.02 21.99
CA SER A 55 11.74 -4.58 20.67
C SER A 55 11.65 -3.47 19.60
N PRO A 56 12.67 -3.31 18.77
CA PRO A 56 12.66 -2.29 17.74
C PRO A 56 11.63 -2.57 16.64
N VAL A 57 11.08 -1.50 16.08
CA VAL A 57 10.25 -1.52 14.87
C VAL A 57 11.14 -1.20 13.68
N LEU A 58 11.04 -2.00 12.64
CA LEU A 58 11.72 -1.77 11.36
C LEU A 58 10.81 -0.94 10.44
N VAL A 59 11.29 0.18 9.94
CA VAL A 59 10.60 0.98 8.92
C VAL A 59 11.32 0.76 7.60
N LEU A 60 10.59 0.24 6.61
CA LEU A 60 11.14 -0.13 5.31
C LEU A 60 10.65 0.84 4.23
N THR A 61 11.60 1.47 3.53
CA THR A 61 11.34 2.38 2.40
C THR A 61 11.94 1.84 1.10
N GLY A 62 11.54 2.41 -0.03
CA GLY A 62 12.04 2.06 -1.35
C GLY A 62 10.94 1.52 -2.27
N SER A 63 11.31 1.13 -3.48
CA SER A 63 10.39 0.55 -4.47
C SER A 63 9.75 -0.76 -3.99
N ALA A 64 8.65 -1.15 -4.62
CA ALA A 64 7.97 -2.42 -4.36
C ALA A 64 8.94 -3.62 -4.45
N SER A 65 9.83 -3.61 -5.44
CA SER A 65 10.84 -4.66 -5.63
C SER A 65 11.84 -4.73 -4.47
N THR A 66 12.37 -3.59 -4.06
CA THR A 66 13.33 -3.53 -2.96
C THR A 66 12.68 -3.94 -1.65
N GLN A 67 11.49 -3.41 -1.35
CA GLN A 67 10.74 -3.79 -0.14
C GLN A 67 10.46 -5.30 -0.08
N ALA A 68 10.04 -5.92 -1.20
CA ALA A 68 9.78 -7.36 -1.27
C ALA A 68 11.03 -8.20 -0.99
N LYS A 69 12.17 -7.85 -1.59
CA LYS A 69 13.44 -8.55 -1.41
C LYS A 69 13.99 -8.40 0.02
N VAL A 70 13.94 -7.19 0.56
CA VAL A 70 14.38 -6.93 1.93
C VAL A 70 13.52 -7.73 2.92
N LEU A 71 12.19 -7.64 2.80
CA LEU A 71 11.28 -8.38 3.66
C LEU A 71 11.53 -9.88 3.59
N ARG A 72 11.70 -10.43 2.38
CA ARG A 72 12.05 -11.83 2.21
C ARG A 72 13.35 -12.22 2.90
N SER A 73 14.36 -11.35 2.81
CA SER A 73 15.66 -11.59 3.45
C SER A 73 15.57 -11.55 4.99
N LEU A 74 14.75 -10.64 5.54
CA LEU A 74 14.44 -10.62 6.98
C LEU A 74 13.78 -11.92 7.43
N GLN A 75 12.80 -12.42 6.68
CA GLN A 75 12.10 -13.68 6.95
C GLN A 75 13.06 -14.87 6.91
N ARG A 76 13.95 -14.94 5.91
CA ARG A 76 14.97 -16.00 5.80
C ARG A 76 15.96 -15.98 6.97
N ALA A 77 16.28 -14.81 7.48
CA ALA A 77 17.16 -14.63 8.63
C ALA A 77 16.44 -14.88 9.98
N GLY A 78 15.15 -15.21 9.98
CA GLY A 78 14.36 -15.42 11.19
C GLY A 78 14.11 -14.15 12.00
N ILE A 79 14.21 -12.97 11.37
CA ILE A 79 13.93 -11.68 12.01
C ILE A 79 12.43 -11.49 12.07
N THR A 80 11.86 -11.48 13.28
CA THR A 80 10.41 -11.39 13.55
C THR A 80 9.98 -10.02 14.08
N SER A 81 10.88 -9.04 14.12
CA SER A 81 10.55 -7.67 14.53
C SER A 81 9.41 -7.11 13.68
N PRO A 82 8.51 -6.29 14.25
CA PRO A 82 7.48 -5.61 13.48
C PRO A 82 8.08 -4.78 12.34
N VAL A 83 7.51 -4.92 11.15
CA VAL A 83 7.93 -4.18 9.95
C VAL A 83 6.81 -3.23 9.54
N ILE A 84 7.12 -1.96 9.38
CA ILE A 84 6.27 -0.95 8.78
C ILE A 84 6.80 -0.66 7.38
N ALA A 85 6.05 -1.02 6.36
CA ALA A 85 6.38 -0.78 4.95
C ALA A 85 5.62 0.44 4.42
N GLY A 86 6.11 1.01 3.32
CA GLY A 86 5.43 2.09 2.60
C GLY A 86 4.28 1.61 1.71
N GLU A 87 3.54 2.55 1.09
CA GLU A 87 2.39 2.27 0.20
C GLU A 87 2.74 1.34 -0.96
N GLU A 88 3.98 1.30 -1.41
CA GLU A 88 4.46 0.38 -2.44
C GLU A 88 4.21 -1.10 -2.10
N ALA A 89 4.13 -1.43 -0.80
CA ALA A 89 3.80 -2.77 -0.34
C ALA A 89 2.32 -3.17 -0.56
N LEU A 90 1.46 -2.23 -0.94
CA LEU A 90 0.06 -2.49 -1.32
C LEU A 90 -0.10 -2.87 -2.80
N THR A 91 0.96 -2.79 -3.58
CA THR A 91 0.92 -2.96 -5.04
C THR A 91 1.14 -4.41 -5.46
N GLU A 92 0.63 -4.74 -6.67
CA GLU A 92 0.83 -6.06 -7.27
C GLU A 92 2.32 -6.45 -7.38
N PRO A 93 3.22 -5.59 -7.86
CA PRO A 93 4.63 -5.94 -7.97
C PRO A 93 5.26 -6.39 -6.64
N PHE A 94 4.90 -5.74 -5.52
CA PHE A 94 5.40 -6.13 -4.21
C PHE A 94 4.92 -7.53 -3.83
N ILE A 95 3.61 -7.78 -3.90
CA ILE A 95 3.01 -9.06 -3.49
C ILE A 95 3.55 -10.19 -4.35
N ARG A 96 3.55 -10.00 -5.66
CA ARG A 96 4.06 -10.99 -6.62
C ARG A 96 5.52 -11.33 -6.35
N LEU A 97 6.39 -10.33 -6.24
CA LEU A 97 7.81 -10.53 -6.01
C LEU A 97 8.11 -11.16 -4.64
N LEU A 98 7.34 -10.78 -3.59
CA LEU A 98 7.47 -11.40 -2.28
C LEU A 98 7.19 -12.91 -2.35
N LEU A 99 6.07 -13.30 -2.99
CA LEU A 99 5.65 -14.68 -3.10
C LEU A 99 6.55 -15.50 -4.04
N GLU A 100 6.91 -14.98 -5.21
CA GLU A 100 7.83 -15.62 -6.16
C GLU A 100 9.19 -15.93 -5.53
N ASN A 101 9.66 -15.06 -4.64
CA ASN A 101 10.89 -15.29 -3.88
C ASN A 101 10.70 -16.20 -2.64
N GLY A 102 9.51 -16.78 -2.45
CA GLY A 102 9.19 -17.66 -1.33
C GLY A 102 9.05 -16.94 0.00
N GLY A 103 8.70 -15.65 -0.03
CA GLY A 103 8.28 -14.89 1.14
C GLY A 103 6.80 -15.09 1.45
N SER A 104 6.33 -14.49 2.52
CA SER A 104 4.93 -14.54 2.93
C SER A 104 4.49 -13.22 3.58
N LEU A 105 3.18 -12.95 3.54
CA LEU A 105 2.59 -11.89 4.34
C LEU A 105 2.32 -12.44 5.75
N THR A 106 3.00 -11.87 6.73
CA THR A 106 2.86 -12.27 8.13
C THR A 106 2.20 -11.16 8.94
N ASP A 107 1.68 -11.50 10.10
CA ASP A 107 0.97 -10.58 10.99
C ASP A 107 1.86 -9.51 11.64
N ASN A 108 3.19 -9.63 11.52
CA ASN A 108 4.13 -8.59 11.95
C ASN A 108 4.37 -7.51 10.88
N ILE A 109 3.79 -7.63 9.67
CA ILE A 109 3.91 -6.63 8.62
C ILE A 109 2.75 -5.64 8.75
N ARG A 110 3.06 -4.36 8.65
CA ARG A 110 2.13 -3.24 8.60
C ARG A 110 2.49 -2.37 7.41
N VAL A 111 1.50 -1.75 6.80
CA VAL A 111 1.71 -0.82 5.69
C VAL A 111 1.12 0.53 6.06
N VAL A 112 1.87 1.59 5.85
CA VAL A 112 1.32 2.95 5.95
C VAL A 112 0.57 3.24 4.66
N GLY A 113 -0.71 3.54 4.78
CA GLY A 113 -1.52 3.82 3.60
C GLY A 113 -2.95 4.23 3.94
N ARG A 114 -3.74 4.41 2.89
CA ARG A 114 -5.17 4.67 3.00
C ARG A 114 -5.96 3.37 2.89
N VAL A 115 -7.19 3.41 3.39
CA VAL A 115 -8.12 2.29 3.26
C VAL A 115 -8.31 1.95 1.77
N GLN A 116 -8.27 0.67 1.44
CA GLN A 116 -8.44 0.17 0.08
C GLN A 116 -9.92 -0.06 -0.25
N ALA A 117 -10.27 -0.10 -1.53
CA ALA A 117 -11.66 -0.26 -2.01
C ALA A 117 -12.38 -1.46 -1.38
N ARG A 118 -11.72 -2.62 -1.31
CA ARG A 118 -12.33 -3.84 -0.72
C ARG A 118 -12.59 -3.70 0.78
N ALA A 119 -11.71 -3.04 1.51
CA ALA A 119 -11.90 -2.79 2.94
C ALA A 119 -12.96 -1.70 3.17
N ALA A 120 -12.95 -0.63 2.37
CA ALA A 120 -13.96 0.42 2.43
C ALA A 120 -15.37 -0.12 2.13
N ALA A 121 -15.49 -1.06 1.21
CA ALA A 121 -16.78 -1.69 0.85
C ALA A 121 -17.48 -2.42 2.03
N LEU A 122 -16.78 -2.65 3.12
CA LEU A 122 -17.36 -3.23 4.35
C LEU A 122 -18.05 -2.19 5.24
N SER A 123 -17.86 -0.88 4.94
CA SER A 123 -18.55 0.19 5.66
C SER A 123 -19.98 0.39 5.16
N ALA A 124 -20.89 0.80 6.05
CA ALA A 124 -22.28 1.09 5.72
C ALA A 124 -22.52 2.53 5.25
N ASP A 125 -21.51 3.38 5.26
CA ASP A 125 -21.60 4.78 4.84
C ASP A 125 -21.60 4.96 3.30
N ASP A 126 -21.64 6.21 2.84
CA ASP A 126 -21.66 6.53 1.40
C ASP A 126 -20.39 6.06 0.69
N ALA A 127 -19.23 6.20 1.34
CA ALA A 127 -17.95 5.74 0.79
C ALA A 127 -17.91 4.22 0.67
N GLY A 128 -18.47 3.50 1.65
CA GLY A 128 -18.62 2.04 1.60
C GLY A 128 -19.55 1.59 0.47
N ARG A 129 -20.68 2.27 0.26
CA ARG A 129 -21.60 1.98 -0.85
C ARG A 129 -20.94 2.21 -2.21
N ALA A 130 -20.25 3.32 -2.40
CA ALA A 130 -19.52 3.62 -3.64
C ALA A 130 -18.41 2.56 -3.89
N SER A 131 -17.67 2.20 -2.83
CA SER A 131 -16.63 1.18 -2.92
C SER A 131 -17.20 -0.22 -3.23
N SER A 132 -18.35 -0.58 -2.65
CA SER A 132 -19.04 -1.82 -2.93
C SER A 132 -19.53 -1.88 -4.38
N ALA A 133 -20.07 -0.79 -4.90
CA ALA A 133 -20.47 -0.69 -6.30
C ALA A 133 -19.28 -0.85 -7.25
N PHE A 134 -18.14 -0.21 -6.93
CA PHE A 134 -16.90 -0.36 -7.69
C PHE A 134 -16.43 -1.83 -7.69
N VAL A 135 -16.26 -2.44 -6.53
CA VAL A 135 -15.80 -3.84 -6.41
C VAL A 135 -16.73 -4.79 -7.16
N SER A 136 -18.06 -4.64 -7.00
CA SER A 136 -19.05 -5.46 -7.70
C SER A 136 -18.99 -5.29 -9.21
N THR A 137 -18.71 -4.06 -9.68
CA THR A 137 -18.55 -3.77 -11.13
C THR A 137 -17.29 -4.44 -11.66
N VAL A 138 -16.16 -4.35 -10.97
CA VAL A 138 -14.91 -5.00 -11.35
C VAL A 138 -15.09 -6.53 -11.42
N GLU A 139 -15.73 -7.14 -10.43
CA GLU A 139 -15.98 -8.58 -10.43
C GLU A 139 -16.92 -9.01 -11.57
N ARG A 140 -17.91 -8.19 -11.93
CA ARG A 140 -18.76 -8.45 -13.10
C ARG A 140 -17.97 -8.35 -14.39
N MET A 141 -17.15 -7.30 -14.56
CA MET A 141 -16.31 -7.10 -15.73
C MET A 141 -15.23 -8.16 -15.89
N LYS A 142 -14.71 -8.70 -14.79
CA LYS A 142 -13.75 -9.80 -14.77
C LYS A 142 -14.27 -11.04 -15.51
N ASN A 143 -15.58 -11.27 -15.46
CA ASN A 143 -16.23 -12.41 -16.09
C ASN A 143 -16.58 -12.18 -17.59
N ASP A 144 -16.35 -10.97 -18.12
CA ASP A 144 -16.55 -10.65 -19.52
C ASP A 144 -15.26 -10.91 -20.31
N SER A 145 -15.25 -12.01 -21.06
CA SER A 145 -14.09 -12.44 -21.86
C SER A 145 -13.76 -11.49 -23.02
N SER A 146 -14.68 -10.62 -23.40
CA SER A 146 -14.45 -9.63 -24.46
C SER A 146 -13.63 -8.44 -23.99
N LEU A 147 -13.59 -8.17 -22.70
CA LEU A 147 -12.86 -7.04 -22.13
C LEU A 147 -11.35 -7.30 -22.08
N LYS A 148 -10.62 -6.28 -22.47
CA LYS A 148 -9.17 -6.24 -22.44
C LYS A 148 -8.69 -5.23 -21.39
N ASP A 149 -7.43 -5.37 -21.00
CA ASP A 149 -6.73 -4.34 -20.25
C ASP A 149 -6.56 -3.05 -21.08
N LEU A 150 -6.01 -2.02 -20.47
CA LEU A 150 -5.82 -0.72 -21.11
C LEU A 150 -4.87 -0.80 -22.33
N SER A 151 -3.94 -1.76 -22.37
CA SER A 151 -3.07 -2.00 -23.51
C SER A 151 -3.75 -2.71 -24.67
N GLY A 152 -4.89 -3.37 -24.43
CA GLY A 152 -5.58 -4.21 -25.38
C GLY A 152 -4.93 -5.57 -25.62
N GLU A 153 -3.86 -5.88 -24.91
CA GLU A 153 -3.07 -7.11 -25.12
C GLU A 153 -3.58 -8.28 -24.29
N GLN A 154 -3.98 -8.01 -23.05
CA GLN A 154 -4.40 -9.07 -22.13
C GLN A 154 -5.89 -8.96 -21.79
N SER A 155 -6.49 -10.09 -21.39
CA SER A 155 -7.83 -10.09 -20.84
C SER A 155 -7.87 -9.28 -19.55
N PHE A 156 -8.91 -8.44 -19.40
CA PHE A 156 -9.16 -7.68 -18.17
C PHE A 156 -9.21 -8.58 -16.92
N SER A 157 -9.65 -9.82 -17.07
CA SER A 157 -9.69 -10.79 -15.97
C SER A 157 -8.36 -10.97 -15.23
N LYS A 158 -7.22 -10.79 -15.92
CA LYS A 158 -5.89 -10.89 -15.30
C LYS A 158 -5.52 -9.71 -14.43
N SER A 159 -5.99 -8.51 -14.78
CA SER A 159 -5.71 -7.26 -14.04
C SER A 159 -6.81 -6.87 -13.06
N ALA A 160 -8.02 -7.41 -13.23
CA ALA A 160 -9.19 -7.04 -12.44
C ALA A 160 -8.99 -7.16 -10.92
N ALA A 161 -8.22 -8.15 -10.48
CA ALA A 161 -7.93 -8.36 -9.06
C ALA A 161 -7.16 -7.17 -8.44
N TRP A 162 -6.42 -6.43 -9.26
CA TRP A 162 -5.58 -5.29 -8.87
C TRP A 162 -6.21 -3.93 -9.15
N ALA A 163 -7.49 -3.91 -9.55
CA ALA A 163 -8.23 -2.66 -9.70
C ALA A 163 -8.29 -1.93 -8.34
N ASP A 164 -7.81 -0.71 -8.32
CA ASP A 164 -7.57 0.06 -7.11
C ASP A 164 -8.32 1.41 -7.08
N ALA A 165 -8.52 1.93 -5.88
CA ALA A 165 -9.18 3.22 -5.66
C ALA A 165 -8.37 4.41 -6.21
N PRO A 166 -7.03 4.49 -6.07
CA PRO A 166 -6.25 5.59 -6.64
C PRO A 166 -6.44 5.74 -8.14
N SER A 167 -6.31 4.65 -8.91
CA SER A 167 -6.47 4.67 -10.37
C SER A 167 -7.88 5.06 -10.78
N HIS A 168 -8.91 4.50 -10.14
CA HIS A 168 -10.30 4.87 -10.38
C HIS A 168 -10.53 6.35 -10.11
N ASN A 169 -10.13 6.83 -8.96
CA ASN A 169 -10.34 8.21 -8.53
C ASN A 169 -9.58 9.22 -9.42
N ALA A 170 -8.39 8.87 -9.89
CA ALA A 170 -7.63 9.70 -10.83
C ALA A 170 -8.34 9.84 -12.18
N LEU A 171 -8.83 8.74 -12.74
CA LEU A 171 -9.62 8.75 -13.98
C LEU A 171 -10.92 9.51 -13.81
N LEU A 172 -11.61 9.33 -12.69
CA LEU A 172 -12.83 10.05 -12.35
C LEU A 172 -12.59 11.56 -12.30
N ALA A 173 -11.57 11.99 -11.57
CA ALA A 173 -11.19 13.40 -11.46
C ALA A 173 -10.86 14.01 -12.84
N PHE A 174 -10.12 13.27 -13.67
CA PHE A 174 -9.82 13.70 -15.04
C PHE A 174 -11.07 13.83 -15.89
N ALA A 175 -11.98 12.87 -15.83
CA ALA A 175 -13.26 12.90 -16.55
C ALA A 175 -14.12 14.10 -16.12
N TYR A 176 -14.23 14.36 -14.83
CA TYR A 176 -14.95 15.54 -14.30
C TYR A 176 -14.29 16.84 -14.77
N ALA A 177 -12.96 16.94 -14.67
CA ALA A 177 -12.25 18.15 -15.10
C ALA A 177 -12.43 18.41 -16.60
N THR A 178 -12.30 17.38 -17.42
CA THR A 178 -12.47 17.52 -18.90
C THR A 178 -13.90 17.83 -19.28
N SER A 179 -14.91 17.34 -18.56
CA SER A 179 -16.32 17.65 -18.83
C SER A 179 -16.68 19.11 -18.55
N GLN A 180 -15.90 19.82 -17.75
CA GLN A 180 -16.17 21.22 -17.37
C GLN A 180 -15.40 22.25 -18.21
N VAL A 181 -14.44 21.83 -19.04
CA VAL A 181 -13.70 22.75 -19.90
C VAL A 181 -14.40 22.95 -21.24
N ARG A 182 -14.34 24.18 -21.77
CA ARG A 182 -14.83 24.49 -23.11
C ARG A 182 -13.79 24.16 -24.19
N GLU A 183 -12.51 24.29 -23.84
CA GLU A 183 -11.37 24.01 -24.71
C GLU A 183 -10.47 22.97 -24.03
N TYR A 184 -10.13 21.92 -24.74
CA TYR A 184 -9.31 20.82 -24.23
C TYR A 184 -7.81 21.18 -24.28
N THR A 185 -7.43 22.18 -23.48
CA THR A 185 -6.01 22.51 -23.26
C THR A 185 -5.52 22.02 -21.90
N PRO A 186 -4.24 21.64 -21.77
CA PRO A 186 -3.70 21.20 -20.48
C PRO A 186 -3.89 22.25 -19.37
N GLU A 187 -3.78 23.54 -19.72
CA GLU A 187 -3.95 24.66 -18.80
C GLU A 187 -5.38 24.80 -18.30
N ALA A 188 -6.37 24.62 -19.20
CA ALA A 188 -7.78 24.66 -18.84
C ALA A 188 -8.15 23.50 -17.91
N VAL A 189 -7.71 22.28 -18.24
CA VAL A 189 -7.94 21.08 -17.41
C VAL A 189 -7.25 21.24 -16.05
N ARG A 190 -6.00 21.68 -16.01
CA ARG A 190 -5.28 21.92 -14.75
C ARG A 190 -5.97 22.94 -13.84
N ARG A 191 -6.53 24.02 -14.42
CA ARG A 191 -7.25 25.04 -13.66
C ARG A 191 -8.50 24.45 -13.01
N VAL A 192 -9.28 23.64 -13.73
CA VAL A 192 -10.45 22.97 -13.18
C VAL A 192 -10.06 21.95 -12.12
N LEU A 193 -9.05 21.10 -12.40
CA LEU A 193 -8.52 20.16 -11.40
C LEU A 193 -8.15 20.86 -10.09
N GLY A 194 -7.46 22.00 -10.14
CA GLY A 194 -7.02 22.73 -8.94
C GLY A 194 -8.15 23.24 -8.04
N THR A 195 -9.39 23.18 -8.48
CA THR A 195 -10.57 23.57 -7.67
C THR A 195 -11.54 22.41 -7.46
N LEU A 196 -11.24 21.26 -8.03
CA LEU A 196 -12.14 20.11 -8.03
C LEU A 196 -12.20 19.47 -6.64
N ARG A 197 -13.43 19.20 -6.20
CA ARG A 197 -13.73 18.42 -5.00
C ARG A 197 -14.74 17.37 -5.36
N LEU A 198 -14.42 16.13 -5.04
CA LEU A 198 -15.27 14.98 -5.30
C LEU A 198 -15.41 14.13 -4.03
N ASP A 199 -16.58 13.61 -3.82
CA ASP A 199 -16.88 12.70 -2.71
C ASP A 199 -17.57 11.43 -3.19
N ALA A 200 -18.08 10.62 -2.28
CA ALA A 200 -18.77 9.37 -2.60
C ALA A 200 -20.02 9.55 -3.46
N LYS A 201 -20.67 10.73 -3.44
CA LYS A 201 -21.81 11.06 -4.30
C LYS A 201 -21.39 11.24 -5.75
N ASP A 202 -20.16 11.65 -5.95
CA ASP A 202 -19.52 11.74 -7.26
C ASP A 202 -18.86 10.42 -7.68
N SER A 203 -19.11 9.35 -6.95
CA SER A 203 -18.58 8.00 -7.17
C SER A 203 -17.07 7.83 -6.86
N THR A 204 -16.49 8.66 -5.99
CA THR A 204 -15.14 8.36 -5.48
C THR A 204 -15.16 7.06 -4.66
N VAL A 205 -14.07 6.32 -4.77
CA VAL A 205 -13.90 5.03 -4.10
C VAL A 205 -12.99 5.18 -2.90
N ALA A 206 -13.40 4.66 -1.77
CA ALA A 206 -12.69 4.60 -0.50
C ALA A 206 -12.47 5.94 0.20
N TYR A 207 -12.21 7.03 -0.51
CA TYR A 207 -11.92 8.36 0.08
C TYR A 207 -12.26 9.50 -0.89
N PRO A 208 -12.59 10.70 -0.36
CA PRO A 208 -12.85 11.88 -1.18
C PRO A 208 -11.58 12.48 -1.76
N LEU A 209 -11.74 13.31 -2.78
CA LEU A 209 -10.66 14.10 -3.39
C LEU A 209 -10.91 15.59 -3.18
N ASP A 210 -9.86 16.34 -2.82
CA ASP A 210 -9.85 17.80 -2.75
C ASP A 210 -8.54 18.35 -3.33
N PHE A 211 -8.56 18.70 -4.60
CA PHE A 211 -7.40 19.24 -5.31
C PHE A 211 -7.08 20.69 -4.94
N SER A 212 -7.89 21.36 -4.13
CA SER A 212 -7.52 22.66 -3.54
C SER A 212 -6.56 22.53 -2.36
N SER A 213 -6.37 21.31 -1.85
CA SER A 213 -5.42 20.96 -0.80
C SER A 213 -4.08 20.51 -1.36
N SER A 214 -3.01 20.65 -0.57
CA SER A 214 -1.67 20.10 -0.88
C SER A 214 -1.69 18.57 -1.04
N TYR A 215 -2.66 17.91 -0.40
CA TYR A 215 -2.90 16.48 -0.48
C TYR A 215 -4.30 16.24 -1.06
N ALA A 216 -4.37 16.01 -2.36
CA ALA A 216 -5.64 15.84 -3.05
C ALA A 216 -6.48 14.67 -2.52
N ALA A 217 -5.84 13.56 -2.16
CA ALA A 217 -6.52 12.40 -1.60
C ALA A 217 -6.85 12.63 -0.11
N GLY A 218 -8.12 12.73 0.21
CA GLY A 218 -8.64 12.82 1.58
C GLY A 218 -8.63 11.46 2.30
N GLY A 219 -9.36 11.41 3.41
CA GLY A 219 -9.49 10.20 4.22
C GLY A 219 -8.35 9.96 5.19
N GLN A 220 -8.51 8.94 6.02
CA GLN A 220 -7.56 8.61 7.06
C GLN A 220 -6.39 7.81 6.50
N VAL A 221 -5.18 8.30 6.75
CA VAL A 221 -3.94 7.52 6.60
C VAL A 221 -3.66 6.82 7.91
N GLY A 222 -3.27 5.57 7.85
CA GLY A 222 -2.97 4.80 9.05
C GLY A 222 -2.20 3.52 8.77
N LEU A 223 -2.09 2.69 9.79
CA LEU A 223 -1.46 1.39 9.65
C LEU A 223 -2.48 0.36 9.18
N LEU A 224 -2.20 -0.23 8.03
CA LEU A 224 -2.96 -1.31 7.44
C LEU A 224 -2.36 -2.65 7.86
N TYR A 225 -3.22 -3.60 8.11
CA TYR A 225 -2.88 -4.96 8.52
C TYR A 225 -3.40 -5.95 7.48
N PRO A 226 -2.64 -6.97 7.10
CA PRO A 226 -3.15 -8.01 6.23
C PRO A 226 -4.22 -8.81 6.99
N THR A 227 -5.26 -9.23 6.29
CA THR A 227 -6.24 -10.17 6.86
C THR A 227 -5.61 -11.54 7.10
N ALA A 228 -6.24 -12.37 7.95
CA ALA A 228 -5.76 -13.74 8.20
C ALA A 228 -5.65 -14.57 6.92
N GLU A 229 -6.56 -14.39 5.96
CA GLU A 229 -6.49 -15.03 4.63
C GLU A 229 -5.25 -14.60 3.85
N ALA A 230 -4.89 -13.31 3.92
CA ALA A 230 -3.68 -12.80 3.29
C ALA A 230 -2.41 -13.37 3.91
N SER A 231 -2.38 -13.54 5.22
CA SER A 231 -1.23 -14.13 5.93
C SER A 231 -1.02 -15.62 5.61
N MET A 232 -2.05 -16.30 5.10
CA MET A 232 -1.97 -17.70 4.66
C MET A 232 -1.46 -17.87 3.22
N ILE A 233 -1.31 -16.78 2.46
CA ILE A 233 -0.72 -16.84 1.12
C ILE A 233 0.77 -17.13 1.30
N GLN A 234 1.16 -18.39 1.10
CA GLN A 234 2.55 -18.83 1.17
C GLN A 234 3.13 -18.93 -0.24
N GLY A 235 4.34 -18.39 -0.40
CA GLY A 235 5.12 -18.59 -1.62
C GLY A 235 5.50 -20.07 -1.79
N GLY A 236 5.27 -20.62 -2.98
CA GLY A 236 5.65 -22.01 -3.31
C GLY A 236 4.66 -22.76 -4.20
N SER A 237 3.48 -22.21 -4.45
CA SER A 237 2.60 -22.74 -5.49
C SER A 237 3.13 -22.32 -6.86
N SER A 238 3.57 -23.28 -7.65
CA SER A 238 4.02 -23.09 -9.03
C SER A 238 2.87 -22.83 -10.02
N SER A 239 1.68 -22.48 -9.52
CA SER A 239 0.58 -22.12 -10.39
C SER A 239 0.74 -20.65 -10.81
N THR A 240 0.79 -20.45 -12.12
CA THR A 240 0.66 -19.16 -12.80
C THR A 240 -0.74 -18.56 -12.63
N ASP A 241 -1.51 -19.07 -11.68
CA ASP A 241 -2.85 -18.59 -11.37
C ASP A 241 -2.74 -17.23 -10.67
N ALA A 242 -3.58 -16.31 -11.10
CA ALA A 242 -3.60 -14.93 -10.64
C ALA A 242 -3.60 -14.87 -9.10
N VAL A 243 -2.55 -14.31 -8.55
CA VAL A 243 -2.46 -14.06 -7.10
C VAL A 243 -3.57 -13.08 -6.73
N ASN A 244 -4.52 -13.52 -5.92
CA ASN A 244 -5.52 -12.62 -5.39
C ASN A 244 -4.87 -11.64 -4.42
N PRO A 245 -5.11 -10.32 -4.60
CA PRO A 245 -4.54 -9.34 -3.69
C PRO A 245 -5.07 -9.56 -2.27
N PRO A 246 -4.21 -9.43 -1.27
CA PRO A 246 -4.63 -9.48 0.12
C PRO A 246 -5.57 -8.32 0.44
N VAL A 247 -6.50 -8.54 1.35
CA VAL A 247 -7.30 -7.45 1.91
C VAL A 247 -6.55 -6.86 3.09
N TRP A 248 -6.27 -5.57 3.01
CA TRP A 248 -5.61 -4.80 4.05
C TRP A 248 -6.64 -4.00 4.84
N MET A 249 -6.68 -4.21 6.14
CA MET A 249 -7.66 -3.58 7.03
C MET A 249 -6.99 -2.46 7.83
N LEU A 250 -7.65 -1.30 7.86
CA LEU A 250 -7.26 -0.21 8.75
C LEU A 250 -7.69 -0.56 10.19
N ARG A 251 -6.75 -0.62 11.12
CA ARG A 251 -7.08 -0.63 12.55
C ARG A 251 -7.17 0.81 13.07
N THR A 252 -8.33 1.19 13.48
CA THR A 252 -8.51 2.39 14.30
C THR A 252 -8.14 2.03 15.73
N PHE A 253 -7.10 2.64 16.25
CA PHE A 253 -6.86 2.60 17.68
C PHE A 253 -7.87 3.56 18.33
N THR A 254 -8.95 3.03 18.87
CA THR A 254 -9.70 3.76 19.88
C THR A 254 -8.78 3.88 21.08
N SER A 255 -8.35 5.11 21.37
CA SER A 255 -7.75 5.40 22.67
C SER A 255 -8.84 5.17 23.72
N GLU A 256 -8.96 3.95 24.22
CA GLU A 256 -9.60 3.77 25.52
C GLU A 256 -8.76 4.57 26.50
N SER A 257 -9.29 5.71 26.95
CA SER A 257 -8.79 6.42 28.09
C SER A 257 -8.68 5.43 29.25
N ARG A 258 -7.47 5.05 29.62
CA ARG A 258 -7.24 4.42 30.90
C ARG A 258 -7.48 5.51 31.95
N ASP A 259 -8.69 5.53 32.50
CA ASP A 259 -8.98 6.19 33.77
C ASP A 259 -8.29 5.44 34.91
#